data_f1fcf3a778aa167f5e8d9e5d58bf01ff
#
_entry.id   f1fcf3a778aa167f5e8d9e5d58bf01ff
#
_cell.length_a   1.000
_cell.length_b   1.000
_cell.length_c   1.000
_cell.angle_alpha   90.00
_cell.angle_beta   90.00
_cell.angle_gamma   90.00
#
_symmetry.space_group_name_H-M   'P 1'
#
loop_
_entity.id
_entity.type
_entity.pdbx_description
1 polymer ?
#
loop_
_entity_poly.entity_id
_entity_poly.type
_entity_poly.pdbx_seq_one_letter_code
_entity_poly.pdbx_strand_id
1 'polypeptide(L)'
;RPQAATGDRDRAAPADDPARVLLLMRPGRDRDLVADALGERYRVDTATETGALDRAFDCCVLDDAAFDRVDDAIATQRAAAGPVFVPFALLVSERSDTVPADAWNRVDDVIELPVKRRALVARIDNLIQRRTTSRRLADTVDELRLKERAMDESPIGITLARSTEDGSNPLVYCNEGFETLTGYGPEMLGKDCRFLQGEDTDDETRAELREAIDAERPVAVDILNYRANDQKFWNRLTVAPIRDETGSVTHYVGFQSDITDRKIRERRLEVMGRVLNHNLRNKMNLIEGYADLLRADIDDESHRRSLDVITETATDLMGIARAVQKIDETLADADPARVDLRDRLVELRNRIHSRHPDAEVEVSLPDDDPVVVTVVGLFTAIEEGAENAVKHNDAPSPWVAIRVERLSNEWIRVEIEDDGPGIPDHETQVLERGETSLTHADRLGIWLMYWVVNRAGGEFTVTTGEAGTLLRLDVPAHP
;
A
#
# COMPACT_ATOMS: atom_id res chain seq x y z
N ARG A 1 -11.94 35.73 8.90
CA ARG A 1 -12.61 34.86 9.86
C ARG A 1 -11.58 34.47 10.90
N PRO A 2 -11.76 34.73 12.20
CA PRO A 2 -10.80 34.37 13.23
C PRO A 2 -10.92 32.86 13.52
N GLN A 3 -9.80 32.16 13.48
CA GLN A 3 -9.64 30.78 13.99
C GLN A 3 -9.75 30.84 15.51
N ALA A 4 -10.69 30.07 16.04
CA ALA A 4 -10.86 29.86 17.47
C ALA A 4 -9.63 29.10 18.01
N ALA A 5 -8.91 29.73 18.91
CA ALA A 5 -7.86 29.09 19.70
C ALA A 5 -8.52 28.22 20.79
N THR A 6 -8.82 26.97 20.46
CA THR A 6 -9.23 25.91 21.39
C THR A 6 -8.15 24.85 21.35
N GLY A 7 -7.26 24.80 22.33
CA GLY A 7 -6.30 23.70 22.35
C GLY A 7 -5.15 23.77 23.34
N ASP A 8 -5.11 24.72 24.28
CA ASP A 8 -3.95 24.81 25.19
C ASP A 8 -4.31 24.78 26.69
N ARG A 9 -5.50 24.30 27.06
CA ARG A 9 -5.97 24.33 28.46
C ARG A 9 -5.55 23.10 29.29
N ASP A 10 -5.06 22.04 28.68
CA ASP A 10 -4.78 20.76 29.38
C ASP A 10 -3.35 20.21 29.15
N ARG A 11 -2.37 21.06 28.78
CA ARG A 11 -0.99 20.62 28.80
C ARG A 11 -0.58 20.26 30.22
N ALA A 12 -0.16 19.01 30.40
CA ALA A 12 0.37 18.46 31.62
C ALA A 12 1.40 19.42 32.22
N ALA A 13 1.16 19.90 33.44
CA ALA A 13 2.21 20.48 34.24
C ALA A 13 3.33 19.42 34.39
N PRO A 14 4.64 19.84 34.42
CA PRO A 14 5.72 18.91 34.69
C PRO A 14 5.44 18.20 36.02
N ALA A 15 5.87 16.94 36.13
CA ALA A 15 5.56 16.01 37.23
C ALA A 15 5.92 16.48 38.65
N ASP A 16 6.57 17.66 38.78
CA ASP A 16 7.04 18.27 40.01
C ASP A 16 6.23 19.51 40.47
N ASP A 17 5.23 19.98 39.73
CA ASP A 17 4.43 21.14 40.18
C ASP A 17 3.29 20.65 41.07
N PRO A 18 3.11 21.19 42.31
CA PRO A 18 2.04 20.74 43.20
C PRO A 18 0.66 20.98 42.56
N ALA A 19 -0.22 20.00 42.72
CA ALA A 19 -1.57 20.08 42.19
C ALA A 19 -2.31 21.34 42.62
N ARG A 20 -3.15 21.90 41.73
CA ARG A 20 -3.85 23.18 41.95
C ARG A 20 -5.24 22.95 42.48
N VAL A 21 -5.53 23.53 43.61
CA VAL A 21 -6.87 23.53 44.21
C VAL A 21 -7.50 24.91 44.10
N LEU A 22 -8.61 25.03 43.41
CA LEU A 22 -9.37 26.26 43.31
C LEU A 22 -10.42 26.30 44.45
N LEU A 23 -10.31 27.28 45.34
CA LEU A 23 -11.32 27.54 46.36
C LEU A 23 -12.29 28.63 45.83
N LEU A 24 -13.45 28.24 45.39
CA LEU A 24 -14.52 29.13 44.98
C LEU A 24 -15.51 29.34 46.15
N MET A 25 -15.10 30.23 47.06
CA MET A 25 -15.76 30.46 48.35
C MET A 25 -15.84 31.93 48.67
N ARG A 26 -16.86 32.31 49.46
CA ARG A 26 -16.97 33.67 50.01
C ARG A 26 -15.73 33.99 50.87
N PRO A 27 -15.28 35.25 50.88
CA PRO A 27 -14.25 35.69 51.81
C PRO A 27 -14.70 35.48 53.25
N GLY A 28 -13.83 34.90 54.08
CA GLY A 28 -14.17 34.64 55.49
C GLY A 28 -13.22 33.63 56.13
N ARG A 29 -13.43 33.42 57.43
CA ARG A 29 -12.58 32.55 58.26
C ARG A 29 -12.53 31.09 57.75
N ASP A 30 -13.65 30.59 57.25
CA ASP A 30 -13.70 29.18 56.78
C ASP A 30 -12.82 29.00 55.50
N ARG A 31 -12.91 29.95 54.54
CA ARG A 31 -12.04 29.94 53.35
C ARG A 31 -10.56 30.03 53.74
N ASP A 32 -10.19 30.92 54.69
CA ASP A 32 -8.80 31.11 55.08
C ASP A 32 -8.25 29.86 55.80
N LEU A 33 -9.06 29.19 56.65
CA LEU A 33 -8.71 27.94 57.30
C LEU A 33 -8.54 26.78 56.31
N VAL A 34 -9.40 26.70 55.28
CA VAL A 34 -9.31 25.69 54.23
C VAL A 34 -8.07 25.96 53.35
N ALA A 35 -7.81 27.22 53.01
CA ALA A 35 -6.62 27.60 52.26
C ALA A 35 -5.33 27.25 53.00
N ASP A 36 -5.25 27.53 54.29
CA ASP A 36 -4.13 27.16 55.14
C ASP A 36 -3.95 25.63 55.24
N ALA A 37 -5.08 24.91 55.39
CA ALA A 37 -5.04 23.46 55.53
C ALA A 37 -4.54 22.76 54.29
N LEU A 38 -4.86 23.27 53.11
CA LEU A 38 -4.47 22.68 51.78
C LEU A 38 -3.17 23.26 51.27
N GLY A 39 -2.80 24.52 51.63
CA GLY A 39 -1.65 25.25 51.14
C GLY A 39 -0.28 24.62 51.44
N GLU A 40 -0.18 23.73 52.44
CA GLU A 40 1.04 22.99 52.73
C GLU A 40 1.37 21.91 51.67
N ARG A 41 0.33 21.46 50.93
CA ARG A 41 0.48 20.34 50.01
C ARG A 41 0.15 20.70 48.57
N TYR A 42 -0.72 21.69 48.36
CA TYR A 42 -1.25 22.07 47.08
C TYR A 42 -1.02 23.55 46.80
N ARG A 43 -1.03 23.91 45.54
CA ARG A 43 -1.15 25.31 45.13
C ARG A 43 -2.60 25.72 45.22
N VAL A 44 -2.92 26.61 46.16
CA VAL A 44 -4.29 27.03 46.42
C VAL A 44 -4.57 28.39 45.81
N ASP A 45 -5.52 28.47 44.92
CA ASP A 45 -6.04 29.71 44.34
C ASP A 45 -7.40 29.99 44.93
N THR A 46 -7.70 31.23 45.35
CA THR A 46 -9.01 31.61 45.88
C THR A 46 -9.75 32.52 44.93
N ALA A 47 -11.05 32.34 44.79
CA ALA A 47 -11.93 33.16 43.97
C ALA A 47 -13.33 33.28 44.55
N THR A 48 -14.10 34.29 44.09
CA THR A 48 -15.50 34.50 44.41
C THR A 48 -16.41 34.47 43.19
N GLU A 49 -15.82 34.60 42.00
CA GLU A 49 -16.56 34.70 40.76
C GLU A 49 -16.47 33.38 39.98
N THR A 50 -17.57 33.00 39.36
CA THR A 50 -17.67 31.75 38.55
C THR A 50 -16.73 31.71 37.36
N GLY A 51 -16.33 32.86 36.79
CA GLY A 51 -15.33 32.97 35.74
C GLY A 51 -13.93 32.45 36.15
N ALA A 52 -13.66 32.23 37.44
CA ALA A 52 -12.43 31.56 37.89
C ALA A 52 -12.38 30.07 37.48
N LEU A 53 -13.49 29.42 37.20
CA LEU A 53 -13.53 28.05 36.68
C LEU A 53 -12.88 27.93 35.28
N ASP A 54 -12.68 29.02 34.56
CA ASP A 54 -11.95 29.02 33.31
C ASP A 54 -10.41 28.86 33.46
N ARG A 55 -9.92 28.94 34.69
CA ARG A 55 -8.51 28.70 35.00
C ARG A 55 -8.23 27.21 35.14
N ALA A 56 -6.98 26.81 34.92
CA ALA A 56 -6.56 25.43 35.14
C ALA A 56 -6.57 25.11 36.65
N PHE A 57 -7.26 24.04 37.04
CA PHE A 57 -7.26 23.49 38.40
C PHE A 57 -7.37 21.95 38.36
N ASP A 58 -6.92 21.30 39.44
CA ASP A 58 -7.01 19.86 39.60
C ASP A 58 -8.17 19.42 40.51
N CYS A 59 -8.63 20.30 41.37
CA CYS A 59 -9.85 20.14 42.19
C CYS A 59 -10.45 21.51 42.49
N CYS A 60 -11.76 21.61 42.39
CA CYS A 60 -12.49 22.82 42.82
C CYS A 60 -13.27 22.52 44.11
N VAL A 61 -13.09 23.39 45.09
CA VAL A 61 -13.84 23.35 46.36
C VAL A 61 -14.78 24.53 46.41
N LEU A 62 -16.04 24.27 46.65
CA LEU A 62 -17.16 25.22 46.63
C LEU A 62 -17.72 25.41 48.03
N ASP A 63 -18.20 26.61 48.39
CA ASP A 63 -19.12 26.78 49.48
C ASP A 63 -20.61 26.71 48.99
N ASP A 64 -21.56 26.70 49.90
CA ASP A 64 -23.01 26.67 49.61
C ASP A 64 -23.44 27.85 48.69
N ALA A 65 -22.90 29.04 48.88
CA ALA A 65 -23.24 30.19 48.04
C ALA A 65 -22.62 30.14 46.63
N ALA A 66 -21.49 29.50 46.46
CA ALA A 66 -20.90 29.26 45.14
C ALA A 66 -21.68 28.13 44.43
N PHE A 67 -22.04 27.08 45.15
CA PHE A 67 -22.76 25.92 44.61
C PHE A 67 -24.01 26.29 43.84
N ASP A 68 -24.86 27.22 44.38
CA ASP A 68 -26.10 27.66 43.74
C ASP A 68 -25.86 28.43 42.40
N ARG A 69 -24.64 28.93 42.18
CA ARG A 69 -24.29 29.79 41.03
C ARG A 69 -23.51 29.06 39.92
N VAL A 70 -23.03 27.84 40.17
CA VAL A 70 -22.06 27.17 39.28
C VAL A 70 -22.60 25.96 38.56
N ASP A 71 -23.89 25.66 38.63
CA ASP A 71 -24.46 24.43 38.09
C ASP A 71 -24.14 24.24 36.60
N ASP A 72 -24.50 25.24 35.78
CA ASP A 72 -24.22 25.22 34.35
C ASP A 72 -22.70 25.21 34.06
N ALA A 73 -21.91 25.87 34.92
CA ALA A 73 -20.47 25.94 34.76
C ALA A 73 -19.77 24.61 35.06
N ILE A 74 -20.24 23.84 36.07
CA ILE A 74 -19.75 22.49 36.38
C ILE A 74 -20.02 21.55 35.19
N ALA A 75 -21.27 21.57 34.67
CA ALA A 75 -21.64 20.76 33.51
C ALA A 75 -20.79 21.11 32.30
N THR A 76 -20.56 22.39 32.03
CA THR A 76 -19.71 22.87 30.93
C THR A 76 -18.25 22.42 31.08
N GLN A 77 -17.69 22.54 32.30
CA GLN A 77 -16.29 22.09 32.55
C GLN A 77 -16.11 20.58 32.38
N ARG A 78 -17.11 19.77 32.85
CA ARG A 78 -17.08 18.32 32.66
C ARG A 78 -17.22 17.93 31.20
N ALA A 79 -18.09 18.60 30.46
CA ALA A 79 -18.25 18.36 29.02
C ALA A 79 -16.97 18.73 28.22
N ALA A 80 -16.32 19.84 28.58
CA ALA A 80 -15.07 20.28 27.96
C ALA A 80 -13.88 19.37 28.26
N ALA A 81 -13.86 18.75 29.44
CA ALA A 81 -12.80 17.82 29.85
C ALA A 81 -12.92 16.41 29.19
N GLY A 82 -14.06 16.12 28.53
CA GLY A 82 -14.29 14.84 27.87
C GLY A 82 -14.19 13.66 28.85
N PRO A 83 -13.28 12.69 28.62
CA PRO A 83 -13.16 11.52 29.50
C PRO A 83 -12.38 11.80 30.80
N VAL A 84 -11.76 12.98 30.93
CA VAL A 84 -10.95 13.32 32.12
C VAL A 84 -11.86 13.75 33.26
N PHE A 85 -11.71 13.10 34.40
CA PHE A 85 -12.47 13.42 35.60
C PHE A 85 -12.10 14.81 36.14
N VAL A 86 -13.10 15.70 36.35
CA VAL A 86 -12.96 17.03 36.93
C VAL A 86 -13.67 17.06 38.26
N PRO A 87 -12.95 17.02 39.41
CA PRO A 87 -13.55 16.93 40.72
C PRO A 87 -14.01 18.29 41.28
N PHE A 88 -15.22 18.26 41.83
CA PHE A 88 -15.82 19.33 42.60
C PHE A 88 -16.21 18.82 44.00
N ALA A 89 -15.77 19.51 45.04
CA ALA A 89 -16.15 19.23 46.43
C ALA A 89 -16.95 20.39 47.00
N LEU A 90 -18.07 20.09 47.67
CA LEU A 90 -18.91 21.09 48.36
C LEU A 90 -18.61 21.08 49.84
N LEU A 91 -18.26 22.24 50.42
CA LEU A 91 -18.18 22.46 51.86
C LEU A 91 -19.48 23.01 52.37
N VAL A 92 -20.10 22.31 53.33
CA VAL A 92 -21.37 22.70 53.95
C VAL A 92 -21.15 23.07 55.42
N SER A 93 -21.63 24.25 55.83
CA SER A 93 -21.52 24.69 57.23
C SER A 93 -22.67 24.11 58.07
N GLU A 94 -22.43 23.76 59.37
CA GLU A 94 -23.43 23.38 60.33
C GLU A 94 -24.63 24.37 60.47
N ARG A 95 -24.44 25.60 59.96
CA ARG A 95 -25.52 26.63 59.97
C ARG A 95 -26.43 26.56 58.75
N SER A 96 -26.11 25.73 57.79
CA SER A 96 -26.94 25.50 56.63
C SER A 96 -27.92 24.40 57.00
N ASP A 97 -29.19 24.76 57.13
CA ASP A 97 -30.24 23.87 57.66
C ASP A 97 -30.50 22.60 56.86
N THR A 98 -29.95 22.47 55.67
CA THR A 98 -29.98 21.25 54.85
C THR A 98 -28.93 21.26 53.74
N VAL A 99 -28.23 20.14 53.57
CA VAL A 99 -27.48 19.85 52.31
C VAL A 99 -28.52 19.79 51.19
N PRO A 100 -28.39 20.53 50.09
CA PRO A 100 -29.33 20.42 48.97
C PRO A 100 -29.48 18.95 48.54
N ALA A 101 -30.69 18.45 48.40
CA ALA A 101 -30.95 17.04 48.12
C ALA A 101 -30.30 16.56 46.81
N ASP A 102 -30.05 17.48 45.89
CA ASP A 102 -29.42 17.28 44.60
C ASP A 102 -27.88 17.45 44.60
N ALA A 103 -27.30 17.93 45.72
CA ALA A 103 -25.85 18.19 45.83
C ALA A 103 -25.02 16.94 45.47
N TRP A 104 -25.44 15.76 45.94
CA TRP A 104 -24.75 14.49 45.68
C TRP A 104 -24.76 14.06 44.19
N ASN A 105 -25.63 14.63 43.38
CA ASN A 105 -25.65 14.39 41.92
C ASN A 105 -24.80 15.38 41.13
N ARG A 106 -24.46 16.53 41.76
CA ARG A 106 -23.77 17.66 41.09
C ARG A 106 -22.29 17.75 41.42
N VAL A 107 -21.90 17.35 42.66
CA VAL A 107 -20.50 17.34 43.12
C VAL A 107 -20.01 15.94 43.44
N ASP A 108 -18.71 15.76 43.49
CA ASP A 108 -18.06 14.45 43.67
C ASP A 108 -17.81 14.11 45.13
N ASP A 109 -17.92 15.12 46.02
CA ASP A 109 -17.84 14.97 47.47
C ASP A 109 -18.54 16.12 48.17
N VAL A 110 -19.19 15.82 49.32
CA VAL A 110 -19.80 16.81 50.22
C VAL A 110 -19.14 16.70 51.58
N ILE A 111 -18.53 17.77 52.06
CA ILE A 111 -17.74 17.83 53.27
C ILE A 111 -18.42 18.77 54.29
N GLU A 112 -18.88 18.24 55.40
CA GLU A 112 -19.53 19.01 56.48
C GLU A 112 -18.44 19.65 57.36
N LEU A 113 -18.67 20.92 57.68
CA LEU A 113 -17.81 21.66 58.61
C LEU A 113 -18.46 21.70 60.00
N PRO A 114 -17.68 21.54 61.12
CA PRO A 114 -16.22 21.51 61.18
C PRO A 114 -15.61 20.16 60.85
N VAL A 115 -14.60 20.13 59.96
CA VAL A 115 -13.86 18.96 59.58
C VAL A 115 -12.43 19.00 60.12
N LYS A 116 -11.90 17.84 60.52
CA LYS A 116 -10.48 17.77 60.93
C LYS A 116 -9.60 17.95 59.69
N ARG A 117 -8.53 18.80 59.84
CA ARG A 117 -7.57 19.06 58.76
C ARG A 117 -7.12 17.82 57.99
N ARG A 118 -6.74 16.73 58.72
CA ARG A 118 -6.31 15.48 58.09
C ARG A 118 -7.41 14.83 57.24
N ALA A 119 -8.69 14.94 57.66
CA ALA A 119 -9.80 14.39 56.93
C ALA A 119 -10.10 15.20 55.66
N LEU A 120 -10.03 16.53 55.74
CA LEU A 120 -10.18 17.40 54.57
C LEU A 120 -9.11 17.11 53.54
N VAL A 121 -7.82 17.12 53.96
CA VAL A 121 -6.70 16.84 53.04
C VAL A 121 -6.83 15.46 52.40
N ALA A 122 -7.19 14.41 53.16
CA ALA A 122 -7.35 13.07 52.62
C ALA A 122 -8.47 12.97 51.57
N ARG A 123 -9.59 13.70 51.74
CA ARG A 123 -10.72 13.72 50.79
C ARG A 123 -10.31 14.43 49.50
N ILE A 124 -9.67 15.59 49.61
CA ILE A 124 -9.17 16.32 48.43
C ILE A 124 -8.08 15.53 47.72
N ASP A 125 -7.18 14.85 48.46
CA ASP A 125 -6.15 13.97 47.90
C ASP A 125 -6.77 12.85 47.04
N ASN A 126 -7.79 12.18 47.54
CA ASN A 126 -8.50 11.16 46.79
C ASN A 126 -9.13 11.68 45.50
N LEU A 127 -9.70 12.87 45.51
CA LEU A 127 -10.28 13.49 44.31
C LEU A 127 -9.21 13.84 43.29
N ILE A 128 -8.09 14.39 43.72
CA ILE A 128 -6.92 14.73 42.88
C ILE A 128 -6.30 13.45 42.29
N GLN A 129 -6.16 12.38 43.09
CA GLN A 129 -5.65 11.10 42.59
C GLN A 129 -6.55 10.50 41.51
N ARG A 130 -7.88 10.54 41.71
CA ARG A 130 -8.82 10.09 40.69
C ARG A 130 -8.69 10.89 39.39
N ARG A 131 -8.53 12.22 39.46
CA ARG A 131 -8.27 13.07 38.29
C ARG A 131 -6.97 12.69 37.60
N THR A 132 -5.89 12.54 38.36
CA THR A 132 -4.57 12.17 37.83
C THR A 132 -4.61 10.82 37.12
N THR A 133 -5.29 9.83 37.70
CA THR A 133 -5.45 8.50 37.07
C THR A 133 -6.28 8.60 35.81
N SER A 134 -7.40 9.35 35.85
CA SER A 134 -8.26 9.55 34.66
C SER A 134 -7.51 10.25 33.52
N ARG A 135 -6.69 11.29 33.84
CA ARG A 135 -5.86 11.97 32.84
C ARG A 135 -4.82 11.04 32.22
N ARG A 136 -4.08 10.27 33.05
CA ARG A 136 -3.11 9.28 32.55
C ARG A 136 -3.75 8.25 31.62
N LEU A 137 -4.96 7.78 31.99
CA LEU A 137 -5.71 6.84 31.14
C LEU A 137 -6.09 7.46 29.80
N ALA A 138 -6.59 8.72 29.81
CA ALA A 138 -6.94 9.44 28.60
C ALA A 138 -5.71 9.62 27.69
N ASP A 139 -4.58 10.09 28.26
CA ASP A 139 -3.32 10.28 27.54
C ASP A 139 -2.83 8.96 26.93
N THR A 140 -2.90 7.85 27.68
CA THR A 140 -2.51 6.51 27.19
C THR A 140 -3.40 6.05 26.03
N VAL A 141 -4.72 6.28 26.14
CA VAL A 141 -5.68 5.93 25.07
C VAL A 141 -5.40 6.75 23.80
N ASP A 142 -5.13 8.05 23.95
CA ASP A 142 -4.83 8.92 22.82
C ASP A 142 -3.50 8.57 22.16
N GLU A 143 -2.49 8.20 22.96
CA GLU A 143 -1.20 7.68 22.43
C GLU A 143 -1.39 6.37 21.67
N LEU A 144 -2.18 5.44 22.19
CA LEU A 144 -2.48 4.18 21.51
C LEU A 144 -3.23 4.42 20.19
N ARG A 145 -4.23 5.30 20.19
CA ARG A 145 -4.97 5.69 18.98
C ARG A 145 -4.10 6.35 17.93
N LEU A 146 -3.12 7.16 18.36
CA LEU A 146 -2.17 7.77 17.45
C LEU A 146 -1.27 6.71 16.79
N LYS A 147 -0.77 5.74 17.58
CA LYS A 147 0.04 4.62 17.07
C LYS A 147 -0.76 3.76 16.08
N GLU A 148 -2.01 3.43 16.41
CA GLU A 148 -2.90 2.67 15.55
C GLU A 148 -3.13 3.39 14.21
N ARG A 149 -3.52 4.67 14.24
CA ARG A 149 -3.69 5.46 13.01
C ARG A 149 -2.42 5.57 12.18
N ALA A 150 -1.25 5.74 12.82
CA ALA A 150 0.01 5.80 12.09
C ALA A 150 0.36 4.47 11.39
N MET A 151 -0.10 3.33 11.92
CA MET A 151 0.02 2.03 11.27
C MET A 151 -0.99 1.90 10.12
N ASP A 152 -2.23 2.33 10.32
CA ASP A 152 -3.31 2.24 9.32
C ASP A 152 -3.04 3.13 8.10
N GLU A 153 -2.61 4.38 8.29
CA GLU A 153 -2.30 5.30 7.20
C GLU A 153 -0.94 5.00 6.51
N SER A 154 -0.23 3.94 6.93
CA SER A 154 1.02 3.53 6.29
C SER A 154 0.75 2.98 4.88
N PRO A 155 1.50 3.43 3.85
CA PRO A 155 1.34 2.92 2.48
C PRO A 155 1.86 1.50 2.29
N ILE A 156 2.57 0.94 3.27
CA ILE A 156 3.03 -0.45 3.24
C ILE A 156 2.04 -1.35 3.98
N GLY A 157 1.88 -2.57 3.51
CA GLY A 157 1.09 -3.59 4.20
C GLY A 157 1.75 -3.98 5.52
N ILE A 158 1.02 -3.81 6.63
CA ILE A 158 1.46 -4.23 7.97
C ILE A 158 0.51 -5.31 8.48
N THR A 159 1.06 -6.43 8.90
CA THR A 159 0.31 -7.53 9.48
C THR A 159 0.91 -7.96 10.81
N LEU A 160 0.05 -8.39 11.74
CA LEU A 160 0.46 -9.10 12.95
C LEU A 160 -0.15 -10.49 12.95
N ALA A 161 0.67 -11.50 13.15
CA ALA A 161 0.25 -12.89 13.31
C ALA A 161 0.61 -13.38 14.72
N ARG A 162 -0.30 -14.15 15.34
CA ARG A 162 -0.02 -14.74 16.66
C ARG A 162 0.86 -15.97 16.47
N SER A 163 1.92 -16.08 17.25
CA SER A 163 2.71 -17.31 17.31
C SER A 163 1.91 -18.44 17.95
N THR A 164 1.84 -19.59 17.28
CA THR A 164 1.14 -20.78 17.77
C THR A 164 2.06 -22.00 17.74
N GLU A 165 1.87 -22.94 18.68
CA GLU A 165 2.68 -24.14 18.79
C GLU A 165 2.58 -25.07 17.56
N ASP A 166 1.47 -25.00 16.83
CA ASP A 166 1.23 -25.77 15.60
C ASP A 166 1.80 -25.09 14.33
N GLY A 167 2.42 -23.90 14.46
CA GLY A 167 3.01 -23.15 13.36
C GLY A 167 1.99 -22.55 12.37
N SER A 168 0.71 -22.48 12.75
CA SER A 168 -0.33 -21.90 11.87
C SER A 168 -0.34 -20.38 11.82
N ASN A 169 0.27 -19.70 12.79
CA ASN A 169 0.47 -18.24 12.86
C ASN A 169 -0.69 -17.37 12.32
N PRO A 170 -1.91 -17.46 12.90
CA PRO A 170 -3.08 -16.76 12.40
C PRO A 170 -2.92 -15.24 12.53
N LEU A 171 -3.39 -14.51 11.53
CA LEU A 171 -3.46 -13.05 11.54
C LEU A 171 -4.35 -12.54 12.67
N VAL A 172 -3.87 -11.57 13.41
CA VAL A 172 -4.63 -10.85 14.45
C VAL A 172 -4.85 -9.38 14.11
N TYR A 173 -4.09 -8.85 13.14
CA TYR A 173 -4.22 -7.47 12.65
C TYR A 173 -3.71 -7.37 11.22
N CYS A 174 -4.35 -6.55 10.42
CA CYS A 174 -3.86 -6.01 9.15
C CYS A 174 -4.27 -4.54 9.04
N ASN A 175 -3.41 -3.72 8.43
CA ASN A 175 -3.68 -2.30 8.21
C ASN A 175 -4.32 -2.04 6.83
N GLU A 176 -4.78 -0.81 6.60
CA GLU A 176 -5.37 -0.38 5.32
C GLU A 176 -4.39 -0.53 4.13
N GLY A 177 -3.07 -0.36 4.39
CA GLY A 177 -2.03 -0.60 3.39
C GLY A 177 -1.98 -2.05 2.92
N PHE A 178 -2.21 -3.03 3.80
CA PHE A 178 -2.30 -4.44 3.43
C PHE A 178 -3.55 -4.70 2.58
N GLU A 179 -4.70 -4.13 2.94
CA GLU A 179 -5.94 -4.28 2.18
C GLU A 179 -5.78 -3.69 0.77
N THR A 180 -5.23 -2.49 0.66
CA THR A 180 -4.96 -1.83 -0.62
C THR A 180 -3.99 -2.64 -1.49
N LEU A 181 -2.94 -3.19 -0.86
CA LEU A 181 -1.92 -3.96 -1.56
C LEU A 181 -2.45 -5.29 -2.09
N THR A 182 -3.22 -6.02 -1.28
CA THR A 182 -3.57 -7.42 -1.56
C THR A 182 -5.01 -7.64 -2.01
N GLY A 183 -5.89 -6.67 -1.78
CA GLY A 183 -7.33 -6.80 -1.96
C GLY A 183 -8.02 -7.66 -0.89
N TYR A 184 -7.26 -8.17 0.10
CA TYR A 184 -7.79 -8.92 1.24
C TYR A 184 -7.87 -8.01 2.46
N GLY A 185 -8.99 -8.04 3.18
CA GLY A 185 -9.25 -7.23 4.34
C GLY A 185 -9.40 -8.02 5.66
N PRO A 186 -10.13 -7.46 6.63
CA PRO A 186 -10.32 -8.03 7.96
C PRO A 186 -10.96 -9.43 7.99
N GLU A 187 -11.60 -9.88 6.91
CA GLU A 187 -12.15 -11.23 6.76
C GLU A 187 -11.06 -12.33 6.76
N MET A 188 -9.81 -11.93 6.61
CA MET A 188 -8.66 -12.83 6.67
C MET A 188 -8.10 -12.98 8.09
N LEU A 189 -8.58 -12.22 9.06
CA LEU A 189 -8.18 -12.41 10.45
C LEU A 189 -8.52 -13.83 10.92
N GLY A 190 -7.61 -14.44 11.66
CA GLY A 190 -7.67 -15.82 12.06
C GLY A 190 -7.13 -16.83 11.05
N LYS A 191 -6.78 -16.40 9.83
CA LYS A 191 -6.13 -17.25 8.81
C LYS A 191 -4.62 -17.00 8.77
N ASP A 192 -3.87 -17.98 8.29
CA ASP A 192 -2.42 -17.86 8.05
C ASP A 192 -2.17 -17.12 6.73
N CYS A 193 -1.18 -16.22 6.69
CA CYS A 193 -0.81 -15.43 5.51
C CYS A 193 -0.39 -16.25 4.28
N ARG A 194 -0.25 -17.57 4.41
CA ARG A 194 0.03 -18.47 3.28
C ARG A 194 -1.05 -18.46 2.20
N PHE A 195 -2.23 -17.88 2.45
CA PHE A 195 -3.25 -17.66 1.42
C PHE A 195 -2.81 -16.73 0.28
N LEU A 196 -1.77 -15.92 0.49
CA LEU A 196 -1.17 -15.10 -0.57
C LEU A 196 -0.26 -15.89 -1.53
N GLN A 197 0.09 -17.13 -1.17
CA GLN A 197 0.93 -18.00 -2.00
C GLN A 197 0.07 -18.79 -2.98
N GLY A 198 0.61 -19.05 -4.16
CA GLY A 198 -0.08 -19.79 -5.21
C GLY A 198 0.87 -20.74 -5.96
N GLU A 199 0.43 -21.19 -7.15
CA GLU A 199 1.13 -22.20 -7.94
C GLU A 199 2.55 -21.78 -8.34
N ASP A 200 2.73 -20.51 -8.74
CA ASP A 200 4.03 -20.01 -9.20
C ASP A 200 4.88 -19.41 -8.05
N THR A 201 4.42 -19.52 -6.80
CA THR A 201 5.25 -19.10 -5.66
C THR A 201 6.39 -20.08 -5.48
N ASP A 202 7.63 -19.59 -5.58
CA ASP A 202 8.85 -20.40 -5.52
C ASP A 202 8.98 -21.21 -4.22
N ASP A 203 9.25 -22.50 -4.36
CA ASP A 203 9.35 -23.44 -3.23
C ASP A 203 10.57 -23.17 -2.34
N GLU A 204 11.69 -22.71 -2.90
CA GLU A 204 12.91 -22.37 -2.16
C GLU A 204 12.66 -21.15 -1.26
N THR A 205 12.03 -20.10 -1.80
CA THR A 205 11.64 -18.90 -1.05
C THR A 205 10.62 -19.24 0.06
N ARG A 206 9.66 -20.14 -0.22
CA ARG A 206 8.73 -20.66 0.80
C ARG A 206 9.45 -21.40 1.94
N ALA A 207 10.44 -22.20 1.58
CA ALA A 207 11.23 -22.96 2.55
C ALA A 207 12.10 -22.03 3.41
N GLU A 208 12.77 -21.04 2.81
CA GLU A 208 13.55 -20.01 3.51
C GLU A 208 12.71 -19.26 4.55
N LEU A 209 11.52 -18.81 4.14
CA LEU A 209 10.59 -18.10 5.02
C LEU A 209 10.16 -18.98 6.20
N ARG A 210 9.81 -20.25 5.94
CA ARG A 210 9.41 -21.21 6.98
C ARG A 210 10.54 -21.49 7.96
N GLU A 211 11.74 -21.79 7.47
CA GLU A 211 12.91 -22.03 8.30
C GLU A 211 13.22 -20.84 9.22
N ALA A 212 13.11 -19.61 8.71
CA ALA A 212 13.36 -18.43 9.51
C ALA A 212 12.31 -18.22 10.60
N ILE A 213 11.02 -18.49 10.31
CA ILE A 213 9.93 -18.42 11.30
C ILE A 213 10.11 -19.49 12.37
N ASP A 214 10.42 -20.75 11.98
CA ASP A 214 10.66 -21.86 12.90
C ASP A 214 11.88 -21.63 13.79
N ALA A 215 12.92 -20.95 13.25
CA ALA A 215 14.10 -20.53 13.99
C ALA A 215 13.91 -19.22 14.78
N GLU A 216 12.71 -18.65 14.79
CA GLU A 216 12.37 -17.38 15.47
C GLU A 216 13.33 -16.22 15.12
N ARG A 217 13.79 -16.14 13.87
CA ARG A 217 14.70 -15.11 13.39
C ARG A 217 14.01 -14.21 12.34
N PRO A 218 14.40 -12.93 12.26
CA PRO A 218 13.87 -12.05 11.21
C PRO A 218 14.33 -12.52 9.82
N VAL A 219 13.49 -12.28 8.82
CA VAL A 219 13.75 -12.63 7.42
C VAL A 219 13.17 -11.57 6.50
N ALA A 220 13.82 -11.36 5.35
CA ALA A 220 13.32 -10.51 4.29
C ALA A 220 13.52 -11.23 2.94
N VAL A 221 12.41 -11.48 2.24
CA VAL A 221 12.39 -12.18 0.96
C VAL A 221 11.59 -11.39 -0.08
N ASP A 222 11.95 -11.57 -1.35
CA ASP A 222 11.13 -11.15 -2.48
C ASP A 222 10.35 -12.38 -2.96
N ILE A 223 9.04 -12.41 -2.75
CA ILE A 223 8.18 -13.57 -3.00
C ILE A 223 7.06 -13.22 -3.98
N LEU A 224 6.73 -14.12 -4.90
CA LEU A 224 5.57 -13.99 -5.77
C LEU A 224 4.31 -14.35 -4.99
N ASN A 225 3.38 -13.41 -4.89
CA ASN A 225 2.11 -13.56 -4.22
C ASN A 225 0.93 -13.29 -5.16
N TYR A 226 -0.27 -13.59 -4.68
CA TYR A 226 -1.53 -13.43 -5.40
C TYR A 226 -2.48 -12.52 -4.61
N ARG A 227 -3.08 -11.54 -5.28
CA ARG A 227 -4.12 -10.68 -4.73
C ARG A 227 -5.45 -11.44 -4.64
N ALA A 228 -6.45 -10.84 -4.01
CA ALA A 228 -7.80 -11.41 -3.90
C ALA A 228 -8.50 -11.67 -5.27
N ASN A 229 -8.06 -10.98 -6.30
CA ASN A 229 -8.52 -11.14 -7.68
C ASN A 229 -7.62 -12.03 -8.55
N ASP A 230 -6.78 -12.86 -7.91
CA ASP A 230 -5.80 -13.77 -8.55
C ASP A 230 -4.67 -13.06 -9.34
N GLN A 231 -4.58 -11.73 -9.28
CA GLN A 231 -3.47 -10.99 -9.88
C GLN A 231 -2.15 -11.29 -9.18
N LYS A 232 -1.13 -11.68 -9.94
CA LYS A 232 0.23 -11.91 -9.44
C LYS A 232 0.94 -10.59 -9.14
N PHE A 233 1.69 -10.54 -8.04
CA PHE A 233 2.57 -9.42 -7.72
C PHE A 233 3.81 -9.86 -6.96
N TRP A 234 4.92 -9.17 -7.17
CA TRP A 234 6.12 -9.38 -6.39
C TRP A 234 6.04 -8.62 -5.08
N ASN A 235 6.03 -9.38 -4.00
CA ASN A 235 5.98 -8.85 -2.64
C ASN A 235 7.36 -8.89 -1.99
N ARG A 236 7.87 -7.73 -1.55
CA ARG A 236 8.97 -7.72 -0.58
C ARG A 236 8.37 -7.91 0.80
N LEU A 237 8.52 -9.13 1.32
CA LEU A 237 8.02 -9.53 2.63
C LEU A 237 9.15 -9.52 3.63
N THR A 238 9.02 -8.71 4.70
CA THR A 238 9.89 -8.76 5.87
C THR A 238 9.09 -9.25 7.05
N VAL A 239 9.53 -10.33 7.71
CA VAL A 239 8.89 -10.89 8.91
C VAL A 239 9.87 -10.81 10.07
N ALA A 240 9.39 -10.36 11.23
CA ALA A 240 10.19 -10.31 12.45
C ALA A 240 9.39 -10.80 13.66
N PRO A 241 10.01 -11.55 14.58
CA PRO A 241 9.37 -12.01 15.82
C PRO A 241 9.22 -10.86 16.82
N ILE A 242 8.08 -10.81 17.49
CA ILE A 242 7.81 -9.94 18.65
C ILE A 242 7.87 -10.80 19.91
N ARG A 243 8.72 -10.39 20.84
CA ARG A 243 8.97 -11.13 22.08
C ARG A 243 8.36 -10.41 23.28
N ASP A 244 7.92 -11.19 24.24
CA ASP A 244 7.49 -10.68 25.55
C ASP A 244 8.70 -10.38 26.47
N GLU A 245 8.41 -9.94 27.71
CA GLU A 245 9.43 -9.65 28.73
C GLU A 245 10.27 -10.87 29.13
N THR A 246 9.78 -12.09 28.88
CA THR A 246 10.49 -13.36 29.15
C THR A 246 11.40 -13.78 28.00
N GLY A 247 11.32 -13.08 26.84
CA GLY A 247 12.06 -13.40 25.63
C GLY A 247 11.34 -14.40 24.70
N SER A 248 10.14 -14.86 25.09
CA SER A 248 9.33 -15.79 24.29
C SER A 248 8.63 -15.07 23.13
N VAL A 249 8.62 -15.67 21.94
CA VAL A 249 7.92 -15.10 20.77
C VAL A 249 6.42 -15.26 20.97
N THR A 250 5.71 -14.13 20.98
CA THR A 250 4.24 -14.09 21.10
C THR A 250 3.56 -13.81 19.77
N HIS A 251 4.20 -13.02 18.91
CA HIS A 251 3.67 -12.62 17.62
C HIS A 251 4.78 -12.49 16.58
N TYR A 252 4.38 -12.42 15.32
CA TYR A 252 5.21 -12.01 14.20
C TYR A 252 4.62 -10.75 13.58
N VAL A 253 5.47 -9.76 13.27
CA VAL A 253 5.10 -8.62 12.43
C VAL A 253 5.58 -8.86 11.01
N GLY A 254 4.69 -8.64 10.04
CA GLY A 254 4.99 -8.70 8.61
C GLY A 254 4.89 -7.30 8.00
N PHE A 255 5.91 -6.91 7.23
CA PHE A 255 5.89 -5.71 6.38
C PHE A 255 5.92 -6.15 4.92
N GLN A 256 5.03 -5.57 4.11
CA GLN A 256 4.79 -5.99 2.74
C GLN A 256 4.78 -4.79 1.81
N SER A 257 5.48 -4.91 0.69
CA SER A 257 5.55 -3.84 -0.32
C SER A 257 5.52 -4.44 -1.72
N ASP A 258 4.71 -3.87 -2.60
CA ASP A 258 4.75 -4.23 -4.02
C ASP A 258 6.05 -3.76 -4.65
N ILE A 259 6.81 -4.70 -5.18
CA ILE A 259 8.05 -4.45 -5.90
C ILE A 259 7.97 -4.92 -7.36
N THR A 260 6.77 -5.16 -7.87
CA THR A 260 6.54 -5.68 -9.23
C THR A 260 7.17 -4.79 -10.28
N ASP A 261 6.94 -3.49 -10.23
CA ASP A 261 7.55 -2.53 -11.17
C ASP A 261 9.08 -2.51 -11.09
N ARG A 262 9.63 -2.71 -9.88
CA ARG A 262 11.08 -2.82 -9.71
C ARG A 262 11.62 -4.10 -10.35
N LYS A 263 11.02 -5.25 -10.09
CA LYS A 263 11.40 -6.54 -10.67
C LYS A 263 11.30 -6.54 -12.21
N ILE A 264 10.24 -5.93 -12.74
CA ILE A 264 10.08 -5.79 -14.20
C ILE A 264 11.18 -4.89 -14.76
N ARG A 265 11.51 -3.76 -14.13
CA ARG A 265 12.61 -2.89 -14.57
C ARG A 265 13.97 -3.58 -14.51
N GLU A 266 14.26 -4.28 -13.41
CA GLU A 266 15.49 -5.07 -13.25
C GLU A 266 15.61 -6.12 -14.36
N ARG A 267 14.55 -6.90 -14.60
CA ARG A 267 14.51 -7.92 -15.64
C ARG A 267 14.68 -7.34 -17.04
N ARG A 268 13.99 -6.22 -17.31
CA ARG A 268 14.11 -5.48 -18.57
C ARG A 268 15.55 -5.06 -18.85
N LEU A 269 16.23 -4.45 -17.88
CA LEU A 269 17.62 -4.03 -18.00
C LEU A 269 18.56 -5.21 -18.23
N GLU A 270 18.32 -6.34 -17.56
CA GLU A 270 19.09 -7.56 -17.75
C GLU A 270 18.94 -8.11 -19.16
N VAL A 271 17.71 -8.22 -19.65
CA VAL A 271 17.41 -8.66 -21.02
C VAL A 271 18.02 -7.72 -22.06
N MET A 272 17.79 -6.41 -21.91
CA MET A 272 18.38 -5.40 -22.82
C MET A 272 19.89 -5.47 -22.85
N GLY A 273 20.53 -5.60 -21.69
CA GLY A 273 22.00 -5.71 -21.61
C GLY A 273 22.54 -6.93 -22.35
N ARG A 274 21.88 -8.10 -22.22
CA ARG A 274 22.26 -9.31 -22.95
C ARG A 274 22.03 -9.16 -24.46
N VAL A 275 20.86 -8.69 -24.86
CA VAL A 275 20.47 -8.49 -26.26
C VAL A 275 21.44 -7.54 -26.98
N LEU A 276 21.66 -6.36 -26.36
CA LEU A 276 22.56 -5.36 -26.92
C LEU A 276 23.99 -5.89 -27.05
N ASN A 277 24.54 -6.51 -26.01
CA ASN A 277 25.94 -6.98 -26.04
C ASN A 277 26.14 -8.13 -27.00
N HIS A 278 25.23 -9.11 -27.05
CA HIS A 278 25.40 -10.29 -27.95
C HIS A 278 25.13 -9.93 -29.40
N ASN A 279 24.04 -9.25 -29.71
CA ASN A 279 23.66 -8.94 -31.09
C ASN A 279 24.53 -7.85 -31.71
N LEU A 280 24.86 -6.79 -30.94
CA LEU A 280 25.85 -5.79 -31.40
C LEU A 280 27.18 -6.43 -31.73
N ARG A 281 27.73 -7.33 -30.86
CA ARG A 281 28.99 -8.00 -31.12
C ARG A 281 28.93 -8.85 -32.37
N ASN A 282 27.89 -9.67 -32.55
CA ASN A 282 27.74 -10.53 -33.72
C ASN A 282 27.61 -9.72 -35.01
N LYS A 283 26.81 -8.66 -34.99
CA LYS A 283 26.60 -7.81 -36.16
C LYS A 283 27.80 -6.93 -36.48
N MET A 284 28.50 -6.44 -35.47
CA MET A 284 29.78 -5.74 -35.68
C MET A 284 30.85 -6.65 -36.30
N ASN A 285 30.96 -7.90 -35.83
CA ASN A 285 31.90 -8.87 -36.44
C ASN A 285 31.57 -9.15 -37.93
N LEU A 286 30.27 -9.18 -38.29
CA LEU A 286 29.88 -9.31 -39.71
C LEU A 286 30.25 -8.05 -40.52
N ILE A 287 29.93 -6.85 -39.99
CA ILE A 287 30.31 -5.59 -40.64
C ILE A 287 31.83 -5.52 -40.87
N GLU A 288 32.63 -5.83 -39.83
CA GLU A 288 34.10 -5.85 -39.92
C GLU A 288 34.57 -6.87 -40.93
N GLY A 289 34.06 -8.11 -40.92
CA GLY A 289 34.43 -9.17 -41.83
C GLY A 289 34.15 -8.81 -43.29
N TYR A 290 33.01 -8.23 -43.60
CA TYR A 290 32.70 -7.80 -44.97
C TYR A 290 33.43 -6.51 -45.35
N ALA A 291 33.71 -5.61 -44.45
CA ALA A 291 34.56 -4.44 -44.70
C ALA A 291 36.00 -4.84 -45.04
N ASP A 292 36.54 -5.88 -44.38
CA ASP A 292 37.88 -6.42 -44.70
C ASP A 292 37.91 -7.13 -46.03
N LEU A 293 36.87 -7.87 -46.41
CA LEU A 293 36.70 -8.45 -47.73
C LEU A 293 36.70 -7.37 -48.85
N LEU A 294 36.00 -6.27 -48.64
CA LEU A 294 35.96 -5.13 -49.55
C LEU A 294 37.32 -4.45 -49.71
N ARG A 295 38.17 -4.45 -48.66
CA ARG A 295 39.52 -3.91 -48.72
C ARG A 295 40.46 -4.79 -49.51
N ALA A 296 40.21 -6.09 -49.54
CA ALA A 296 41.09 -7.07 -50.18
C ALA A 296 40.92 -7.19 -51.71
N ASP A 297 39.70 -6.84 -52.25
CA ASP A 297 39.35 -7.13 -53.64
C ASP A 297 38.46 -6.04 -54.25
N ILE A 298 39.02 -5.13 -55.07
CA ILE A 298 38.33 -3.93 -55.54
C ILE A 298 37.55 -4.08 -56.88
N ASP A 299 37.52 -5.25 -57.51
CA ASP A 299 36.91 -5.39 -58.82
C ASP A 299 35.91 -6.55 -58.94
N ASP A 300 34.67 -6.45 -58.52
CA ASP A 300 33.61 -7.29 -59.10
C ASP A 300 32.24 -7.20 -58.40
N GLU A 301 31.22 -7.90 -58.91
CA GLU A 301 29.89 -8.13 -58.40
C GLU A 301 29.83 -8.67 -56.96
N SER A 302 30.94 -9.27 -56.49
CA SER A 302 31.14 -9.65 -55.08
C SER A 302 31.10 -8.43 -54.13
N HIS A 303 31.54 -7.26 -54.56
CA HIS A 303 31.52 -6.02 -53.80
C HIS A 303 30.11 -5.53 -53.53
N ARG A 304 29.16 -5.72 -54.48
CA ARG A 304 27.74 -5.40 -54.27
C ARG A 304 27.14 -6.26 -53.19
N ARG A 305 27.36 -7.57 -53.22
CA ARG A 305 26.87 -8.49 -52.17
C ARG A 305 27.43 -8.12 -50.79
N SER A 306 28.69 -7.74 -50.70
CA SER A 306 29.29 -7.31 -49.44
C SER A 306 28.67 -6.03 -48.93
N LEU A 307 28.36 -5.06 -49.82
CA LEU A 307 27.64 -3.83 -49.48
C LEU A 307 26.18 -4.11 -49.08
N ASP A 308 25.51 -5.05 -49.73
CA ASP A 308 24.13 -5.44 -49.38
C ASP A 308 24.08 -6.02 -47.97
N VAL A 309 25.03 -6.93 -47.62
CA VAL A 309 25.10 -7.48 -46.26
C VAL A 309 25.42 -6.42 -45.21
N ILE A 310 26.31 -5.47 -45.49
CA ILE A 310 26.61 -4.37 -44.59
C ILE A 310 25.33 -3.51 -44.35
N THR A 311 24.62 -3.21 -45.46
CA THR A 311 23.41 -2.40 -45.39
C THR A 311 22.30 -3.11 -44.62
N GLU A 312 22.06 -4.38 -44.90
CA GLU A 312 21.10 -5.23 -44.21
C GLU A 312 21.41 -5.31 -42.70
N THR A 313 22.69 -5.60 -42.37
CA THR A 313 23.14 -5.68 -40.97
C THR A 313 22.99 -4.35 -40.22
N ALA A 314 23.28 -3.23 -40.88
CA ALA A 314 23.09 -1.90 -40.30
C ALA A 314 21.57 -1.58 -40.09
N THR A 315 20.71 -2.00 -41.02
CA THR A 315 19.27 -1.85 -40.94
C THR A 315 18.68 -2.65 -39.75
N ASP A 316 19.14 -3.89 -39.58
CA ASP A 316 18.78 -4.73 -38.46
C ASP A 316 19.17 -4.12 -37.11
N LEU A 317 20.40 -3.57 -37.01
CA LEU A 317 20.83 -2.87 -35.79
C LEU A 317 19.94 -1.67 -35.45
N MET A 318 19.54 -0.91 -36.47
CA MET A 318 18.60 0.19 -36.29
C MET A 318 17.20 -0.32 -35.87
N GLY A 319 16.79 -1.49 -36.36
CA GLY A 319 15.55 -2.17 -35.94
C GLY A 319 15.58 -2.51 -34.45
N ILE A 320 16.67 -3.13 -33.96
CA ILE A 320 16.85 -3.43 -32.52
C ILE A 320 16.79 -2.16 -31.69
N ALA A 321 17.50 -1.11 -32.07
CA ALA A 321 17.53 0.14 -31.32
C ALA A 321 16.11 0.77 -31.19
N ARG A 322 15.33 0.79 -32.28
CA ARG A 322 13.95 1.31 -32.29
C ARG A 322 13.03 0.45 -31.42
N ALA A 323 13.15 -0.87 -31.50
CA ALA A 323 12.32 -1.77 -30.69
C ALA A 323 12.59 -1.59 -29.18
N VAL A 324 13.88 -1.45 -28.79
CA VAL A 324 14.26 -1.13 -27.40
C VAL A 324 13.64 0.20 -26.95
N GLN A 325 13.72 1.24 -27.79
CA GLN A 325 13.10 2.54 -27.49
C GLN A 325 11.57 2.44 -27.35
N LYS A 326 10.90 1.71 -28.25
CA LYS A 326 9.46 1.48 -28.19
C LYS A 326 9.02 0.79 -26.91
N ILE A 327 9.80 -0.19 -26.44
CA ILE A 327 9.60 -0.86 -25.16
C ILE A 327 9.72 0.14 -24.00
N ASP A 328 10.75 0.98 -24.02
CA ASP A 328 10.97 2.00 -22.98
C ASP A 328 9.82 3.00 -22.92
N GLU A 329 9.38 3.53 -24.05
CA GLU A 329 8.27 4.48 -24.14
C GLU A 329 6.93 3.85 -23.73
N THR A 330 6.68 2.59 -24.11
CA THR A 330 5.44 1.87 -23.78
C THR A 330 5.33 1.54 -22.30
N LEU A 331 6.47 1.24 -21.65
CA LEU A 331 6.55 0.87 -20.24
C LEU A 331 6.95 2.05 -19.32
N ALA A 332 7.20 3.24 -19.87
CA ALA A 332 7.37 4.45 -19.08
C ALA A 332 6.11 4.73 -18.24
N ASP A 333 6.28 5.40 -17.10
CA ASP A 333 5.21 5.72 -16.13
C ASP A 333 4.10 6.59 -16.75
N ALA A 334 3.24 5.96 -17.55
CA ALA A 334 2.00 6.55 -17.99
C ALA A 334 0.90 6.19 -16.99
N ASP A 335 0.13 7.18 -16.56
CA ASP A 335 -1.09 6.93 -15.79
C ASP A 335 -1.99 5.96 -16.56
N PRO A 336 -2.55 4.94 -15.92
CA PRO A 336 -3.42 3.98 -16.59
C PRO A 336 -4.65 4.68 -17.15
N ALA A 337 -4.69 4.86 -18.46
CA ALA A 337 -5.84 5.40 -19.14
C ALA A 337 -6.85 4.28 -19.44
N ARG A 338 -8.14 4.55 -19.24
CA ARG A 338 -9.20 3.64 -19.67
C ARG A 338 -9.27 3.63 -21.21
N VAL A 339 -9.02 2.46 -21.79
CA VAL A 339 -9.02 2.28 -23.25
C VAL A 339 -10.13 1.30 -23.61
N ASP A 340 -11.05 1.72 -24.49
CA ASP A 340 -11.99 0.80 -25.13
C ASP A 340 -11.28 0.10 -26.31
N LEU A 341 -11.14 -1.22 -26.19
CA LEU A 341 -10.48 -2.02 -27.21
C LEU A 341 -11.26 -2.09 -28.53
N ARG A 342 -12.58 -1.92 -28.52
CA ARG A 342 -13.42 -2.05 -29.70
C ARG A 342 -13.02 -1.06 -30.81
N ASP A 343 -13.02 0.22 -30.50
CA ASP A 343 -12.68 1.24 -31.48
C ASP A 343 -11.23 1.12 -31.95
N ARG A 344 -10.33 0.83 -31.02
CA ARG A 344 -8.90 0.72 -31.30
C ARG A 344 -8.55 -0.50 -32.17
N LEU A 345 -9.21 -1.64 -31.97
CA LEU A 345 -8.98 -2.84 -32.79
C LEU A 345 -9.59 -2.71 -34.20
N VAL A 346 -10.71 -2.01 -34.34
CA VAL A 346 -11.25 -1.67 -35.66
C VAL A 346 -10.31 -0.72 -36.43
N GLU A 347 -9.74 0.28 -35.77
CA GLU A 347 -8.71 1.15 -36.35
C GLU A 347 -7.46 0.37 -36.75
N LEU A 348 -6.98 -0.55 -35.89
CA LEU A 348 -5.84 -1.41 -36.16
C LEU A 348 -6.05 -2.25 -37.42
N ARG A 349 -7.20 -2.95 -37.51
CA ARG A 349 -7.55 -3.73 -38.70
C ARG A 349 -7.49 -2.89 -39.98
N ASN A 350 -8.08 -1.69 -39.97
CA ASN A 350 -8.13 -0.81 -41.15
C ASN A 350 -6.71 -0.33 -41.51
N ARG A 351 -5.85 -0.08 -40.54
CA ARG A 351 -4.46 0.33 -40.73
C ARG A 351 -3.61 -0.79 -41.32
N ILE A 352 -3.73 -2.02 -40.82
CA ILE A 352 -3.03 -3.20 -41.36
C ILE A 352 -3.49 -3.42 -42.82
N HIS A 353 -4.78 -3.42 -43.08
CA HIS A 353 -5.32 -3.59 -44.45
C HIS A 353 -4.82 -2.50 -45.42
N SER A 354 -4.64 -1.25 -44.95
CA SER A 354 -4.10 -0.17 -45.77
C SER A 354 -2.62 -0.36 -46.11
N ARG A 355 -1.84 -0.95 -45.23
CA ARG A 355 -0.40 -1.22 -45.44
C ARG A 355 -0.13 -2.54 -46.18
N HIS A 356 -1.00 -3.53 -45.93
CA HIS A 356 -0.94 -4.86 -46.48
C HIS A 356 -2.31 -5.23 -47.10
N PRO A 357 -2.60 -4.78 -48.32
CA PRO A 357 -3.93 -4.97 -48.93
C PRO A 357 -4.31 -6.45 -49.16
N ASP A 358 -3.30 -7.30 -49.26
CA ASP A 358 -3.47 -8.74 -49.49
C ASP A 358 -3.68 -9.54 -48.19
N ALA A 359 -3.53 -8.90 -47.01
CA ALA A 359 -3.70 -9.55 -45.73
C ALA A 359 -5.18 -9.56 -45.31
N GLU A 360 -5.62 -10.70 -44.81
CA GLU A 360 -6.96 -10.90 -44.24
C GLU A 360 -6.89 -10.78 -42.71
N VAL A 361 -7.53 -9.75 -42.17
CA VAL A 361 -7.52 -9.46 -40.72
C VAL A 361 -8.91 -9.53 -40.14
N GLU A 362 -9.14 -10.51 -39.30
CA GLU A 362 -10.40 -10.72 -38.57
C GLU A 362 -10.31 -10.15 -37.18
N VAL A 363 -11.37 -9.45 -36.70
CA VAL A 363 -11.49 -8.97 -35.31
C VAL A 363 -12.82 -9.43 -34.74
N SER A 364 -12.75 -10.18 -33.65
CA SER A 364 -13.92 -10.69 -32.91
C SER A 364 -13.92 -10.15 -31.48
N LEU A 365 -15.04 -9.57 -31.08
CA LEU A 365 -15.25 -8.94 -29.77
C LEU A 365 -16.57 -9.41 -29.16
N PRO A 366 -16.72 -9.43 -27.83
CA PRO A 366 -17.98 -9.71 -27.15
C PRO A 366 -19.10 -8.74 -27.61
N ASP A 367 -20.34 -9.27 -27.82
CA ASP A 367 -21.42 -8.51 -28.45
C ASP A 367 -21.99 -7.35 -27.61
N ASP A 368 -21.99 -7.44 -26.29
CA ASP A 368 -22.86 -6.65 -25.42
C ASP A 368 -22.20 -5.61 -24.49
N ASP A 369 -20.86 -5.51 -24.42
CA ASP A 369 -20.20 -4.57 -23.51
C ASP A 369 -18.95 -3.90 -24.11
N PRO A 370 -18.68 -2.62 -23.80
CA PRO A 370 -17.39 -2.02 -24.07
C PRO A 370 -16.31 -2.78 -23.31
N VAL A 371 -15.29 -3.28 -24.01
CA VAL A 371 -14.14 -3.94 -23.38
C VAL A 371 -13.16 -2.87 -22.97
N VAL A 372 -13.36 -2.33 -21.76
CA VAL A 372 -12.51 -1.29 -21.20
C VAL A 372 -11.37 -1.91 -20.40
N VAL A 373 -10.16 -1.55 -20.73
CA VAL A 373 -8.94 -1.98 -20.04
C VAL A 373 -8.16 -0.78 -19.54
N THR A 374 -7.44 -0.97 -18.44
CA THR A 374 -6.50 0.03 -17.88
C THR A 374 -5.05 -0.42 -17.95
N VAL A 375 -4.79 -1.52 -18.64
CA VAL A 375 -3.43 -2.07 -18.77
C VAL A 375 -2.60 -1.19 -19.70
N VAL A 376 -1.61 -0.51 -19.14
CA VAL A 376 -0.68 0.35 -19.88
C VAL A 376 0.08 -0.47 -20.92
N GLY A 377 0.02 -0.04 -22.17
CA GLY A 377 0.74 -0.68 -23.27
C GLY A 377 0.04 -1.88 -23.89
N LEU A 378 -1.11 -2.36 -23.38
CA LEU A 378 -1.80 -3.53 -23.94
C LEU A 378 -2.13 -3.36 -25.42
N PHE A 379 -2.67 -2.21 -25.81
CA PHE A 379 -2.99 -1.97 -27.22
C PHE A 379 -1.74 -2.00 -28.10
N THR A 380 -0.61 -1.43 -27.65
CA THR A 380 0.69 -1.47 -28.35
C THR A 380 1.21 -2.90 -28.47
N ALA A 381 1.00 -3.73 -27.44
CA ALA A 381 1.36 -5.15 -27.48
C ALA A 381 0.51 -5.93 -28.52
N ILE A 382 -0.81 -5.68 -28.57
CA ILE A 382 -1.71 -6.28 -29.56
C ILE A 382 -1.35 -5.83 -31.00
N GLU A 383 -1.07 -4.53 -31.19
CA GLU A 383 -0.64 -3.97 -32.47
C GLU A 383 0.65 -4.65 -32.97
N GLU A 384 1.64 -4.79 -32.09
CA GLU A 384 2.90 -5.46 -32.40
C GLU A 384 2.71 -6.93 -32.78
N GLY A 385 1.87 -7.66 -32.02
CA GLY A 385 1.54 -9.05 -32.33
C GLY A 385 0.88 -9.21 -33.69
N ALA A 386 -0.10 -8.37 -33.99
CA ALA A 386 -0.83 -8.41 -35.27
C ALA A 386 0.03 -7.97 -36.46
N GLU A 387 0.86 -6.93 -36.31
CA GLU A 387 1.81 -6.50 -37.36
C GLU A 387 2.86 -7.58 -37.63
N ASN A 388 3.38 -8.24 -36.57
CA ASN A 388 4.33 -9.34 -36.72
C ASN A 388 3.73 -10.55 -37.44
N ALA A 389 2.49 -10.92 -37.14
CA ALA A 389 1.76 -11.99 -37.78
C ALA A 389 1.63 -11.80 -39.30
N VAL A 390 1.41 -10.55 -39.75
CA VAL A 390 1.37 -10.25 -41.21
C VAL A 390 2.76 -10.16 -41.81
N LYS A 391 3.71 -9.50 -41.14
CA LYS A 391 5.07 -9.20 -41.65
C LYS A 391 5.91 -10.46 -41.86
N HIS A 392 5.77 -11.45 -40.96
CA HIS A 392 6.55 -12.68 -40.94
C HIS A 392 5.81 -13.87 -41.56
N ASN A 393 4.73 -13.62 -42.28
CA ASN A 393 3.97 -14.62 -42.99
C ASN A 393 4.33 -14.61 -44.47
N ASP A 394 4.83 -15.72 -44.97
CA ASP A 394 5.26 -15.89 -46.38
C ASP A 394 4.08 -16.26 -47.33
N ALA A 395 2.85 -16.36 -46.82
CA ALA A 395 1.68 -16.66 -47.61
C ALA A 395 1.33 -15.49 -48.57
N PRO A 396 0.78 -15.78 -49.77
CA PRO A 396 0.33 -14.71 -50.68
C PRO A 396 -0.79 -13.84 -50.12
N SER A 397 -1.57 -14.38 -49.18
CA SER A 397 -2.64 -13.71 -48.44
C SER A 397 -2.54 -14.11 -46.99
N PRO A 398 -1.70 -13.39 -46.21
CA PRO A 398 -1.54 -13.65 -44.75
C PRO A 398 -2.88 -13.53 -44.04
N TRP A 399 -3.19 -14.50 -43.18
CA TRP A 399 -4.39 -14.46 -42.35
C TRP A 399 -4.04 -14.22 -40.88
N VAL A 400 -4.76 -13.28 -40.22
CA VAL A 400 -4.60 -12.96 -38.81
C VAL A 400 -5.96 -12.76 -38.15
N ALA A 401 -6.20 -13.45 -37.06
CA ALA A 401 -7.40 -13.27 -36.22
C ALA A 401 -7.05 -12.69 -34.85
N ILE A 402 -7.72 -11.60 -34.46
CA ILE A 402 -7.65 -11.01 -33.13
C ILE A 402 -8.99 -11.26 -32.45
N ARG A 403 -9.00 -12.05 -31.37
CA ARG A 403 -10.19 -12.38 -30.60
C ARG A 403 -10.05 -11.84 -29.19
N VAL A 404 -11.10 -11.19 -28.69
CA VAL A 404 -11.20 -10.76 -27.31
C VAL A 404 -12.34 -11.47 -26.64
N GLU A 405 -12.06 -12.13 -25.53
CA GLU A 405 -13.02 -12.88 -24.73
C GLU A 405 -12.99 -12.41 -23.28
N ARG A 406 -14.15 -12.31 -22.65
CA ARG A 406 -14.28 -12.04 -21.22
C ARG A 406 -14.25 -13.36 -20.46
N LEU A 407 -13.19 -13.62 -19.70
CA LEU A 407 -13.05 -14.82 -18.86
C LEU A 407 -13.86 -14.71 -17.57
N SER A 408 -13.91 -13.50 -17.00
CA SER A 408 -14.71 -13.18 -15.81
C SER A 408 -15.02 -11.67 -15.77
N ASN A 409 -15.66 -11.21 -14.68
CA ASN A 409 -15.85 -9.76 -14.48
C ASN A 409 -14.53 -9.00 -14.34
N GLU A 410 -13.46 -9.67 -13.96
CA GLU A 410 -12.15 -9.07 -13.63
C GLU A 410 -11.05 -9.42 -14.64
N TRP A 411 -11.31 -10.36 -15.58
CA TRP A 411 -10.32 -10.86 -16.51
C TRP A 411 -10.81 -10.91 -17.94
N ILE A 412 -9.94 -10.52 -18.88
CA ILE A 412 -10.14 -10.69 -20.32
C ILE A 412 -8.96 -11.47 -20.90
N ARG A 413 -9.26 -12.20 -21.98
CA ARG A 413 -8.29 -12.84 -22.86
C ARG A 413 -8.26 -12.14 -24.20
N VAL A 414 -7.05 -11.82 -24.68
CA VAL A 414 -6.83 -11.43 -26.06
C VAL A 414 -6.02 -12.53 -26.74
N GLU A 415 -6.58 -13.08 -27.81
CA GLU A 415 -5.89 -14.04 -28.66
C GLU A 415 -5.50 -13.41 -29.99
N ILE A 416 -4.29 -13.64 -30.47
CA ILE A 416 -3.80 -13.26 -31.78
C ILE A 416 -3.33 -14.55 -32.44
N GLU A 417 -4.00 -14.96 -33.51
CA GLU A 417 -3.74 -16.21 -34.23
C GLU A 417 -3.36 -15.88 -35.67
N ASP A 418 -2.33 -16.52 -36.20
CA ASP A 418 -1.87 -16.42 -37.59
C ASP A 418 -1.69 -17.80 -38.24
N ASP A 419 -1.64 -17.82 -39.57
CA ASP A 419 -1.34 -18.99 -40.38
C ASP A 419 0.11 -18.99 -40.93
N GLY A 420 1.00 -18.30 -40.29
CA GLY A 420 2.41 -18.15 -40.67
C GLY A 420 3.27 -19.39 -40.39
N PRO A 421 4.58 -19.32 -40.62
CA PRO A 421 5.51 -20.44 -40.46
C PRO A 421 5.77 -20.84 -39.01
N GLY A 422 5.15 -20.15 -38.06
CA GLY A 422 5.36 -20.38 -36.64
C GLY A 422 6.63 -19.76 -36.08
N ILE A 423 6.80 -19.92 -34.77
CA ILE A 423 7.98 -19.44 -34.01
C ILE A 423 8.82 -20.68 -33.65
N PRO A 424 10.13 -20.68 -33.88
CA PRO A 424 11.00 -21.82 -33.56
C PRO A 424 10.99 -22.17 -32.07
N ASP A 425 10.96 -23.47 -31.74
CA ASP A 425 10.85 -24.00 -30.36
C ASP A 425 11.93 -23.45 -29.40
N HIS A 426 13.13 -23.20 -29.89
CA HIS A 426 14.20 -22.65 -29.04
C HIS A 426 13.93 -21.22 -28.57
N GLU A 427 12.95 -20.55 -29.12
CA GLU A 427 12.55 -19.17 -28.78
C GLU A 427 11.37 -19.14 -27.82
N THR A 428 10.44 -20.06 -27.96
CA THR A 428 9.32 -20.21 -27.01
C THR A 428 9.83 -20.72 -25.66
N GLN A 429 10.79 -21.65 -25.63
CA GLN A 429 11.43 -22.15 -24.41
C GLN A 429 12.17 -21.05 -23.62
N VAL A 430 12.66 -20.02 -24.30
CA VAL A 430 13.33 -18.87 -23.66
C VAL A 430 12.35 -18.00 -22.89
N LEU A 431 11.12 -17.84 -23.38
CA LEU A 431 10.06 -17.12 -22.67
C LEU A 431 9.64 -17.88 -21.41
N GLU A 432 9.48 -19.21 -21.48
CA GLU A 432 9.11 -20.05 -20.34
C GLU A 432 10.19 -20.08 -19.24
N ARG A 433 11.47 -20.13 -19.61
CA ARG A 433 12.59 -20.19 -18.65
C ARG A 433 13.11 -18.82 -18.23
N GLY A 434 12.61 -17.74 -18.85
CA GLY A 434 13.13 -16.40 -18.63
C GLY A 434 14.60 -16.21 -19.03
N GLU A 435 15.17 -17.14 -19.81
CA GLU A 435 16.55 -17.07 -20.33
C GLU A 435 16.54 -16.42 -21.72
N THR A 436 17.47 -15.53 -21.98
CA THR A 436 17.50 -14.72 -23.19
C THR A 436 18.60 -15.17 -24.15
N SER A 437 18.22 -15.81 -25.26
CA SER A 437 19.01 -15.78 -26.45
C SER A 437 18.22 -15.13 -27.59
N LEU A 438 18.12 -13.80 -27.58
CA LEU A 438 17.56 -13.05 -28.69
C LEU A 438 18.60 -13.00 -29.81
N THR A 439 18.41 -13.82 -30.82
CA THR A 439 19.29 -13.88 -31.98
C THR A 439 18.92 -12.88 -33.07
N HIS A 440 17.72 -12.31 -33.06
CA HIS A 440 17.25 -11.40 -34.11
C HIS A 440 16.40 -10.24 -33.55
N ALA A 441 16.49 -9.05 -34.19
CA ALA A 441 15.76 -7.82 -33.82
C ALA A 441 14.24 -7.94 -33.91
N ASP A 442 13.77 -8.78 -34.81
CA ASP A 442 12.34 -8.95 -35.14
C ASP A 442 11.50 -9.54 -33.99
N ARG A 443 12.14 -9.98 -32.90
CA ARG A 443 11.54 -10.72 -31.78
C ARG A 443 11.33 -9.92 -30.51
N LEU A 444 11.74 -8.66 -30.50
CA LEU A 444 11.50 -7.77 -29.36
C LEU A 444 10.01 -7.49 -29.14
N GLY A 445 9.16 -7.68 -30.18
CA GLY A 445 7.71 -7.60 -30.06
C GLY A 445 7.11 -8.61 -29.09
N ILE A 446 7.60 -9.86 -29.10
CA ILE A 446 7.15 -10.90 -28.15
C ILE A 446 7.51 -10.53 -26.72
N TRP A 447 8.72 -9.97 -26.50
CA TRP A 447 9.13 -9.49 -25.19
C TRP A 447 8.31 -8.29 -24.71
N LEU A 448 7.91 -7.39 -25.62
CA LEU A 448 7.01 -6.30 -25.28
C LEU A 448 5.69 -6.83 -24.76
N MET A 449 5.08 -7.81 -25.45
CA MET A 449 3.85 -8.46 -25.01
C MET A 449 4.02 -9.13 -23.65
N TYR A 450 5.05 -9.92 -23.47
CA TYR A 450 5.40 -10.58 -22.21
C TYR A 450 5.50 -9.56 -21.06
N TRP A 451 6.24 -8.44 -21.24
CA TRP A 451 6.41 -7.45 -20.18
C TRP A 451 5.13 -6.66 -19.87
N VAL A 452 4.34 -6.31 -20.89
CA VAL A 452 3.06 -5.62 -20.71
C VAL A 452 2.10 -6.48 -19.88
N VAL A 453 1.98 -7.76 -20.25
CA VAL A 453 1.07 -8.69 -19.56
C VAL A 453 1.55 -8.98 -18.13
N ASN A 454 2.83 -9.27 -17.93
CA ASN A 454 3.38 -9.51 -16.59
C ASN A 454 3.32 -8.28 -15.67
N ARG A 455 3.51 -7.07 -16.23
CA ARG A 455 3.32 -5.82 -15.45
C ARG A 455 1.88 -5.67 -14.97
N ALA A 456 0.92 -6.11 -15.76
CA ALA A 456 -0.48 -6.14 -15.37
C ALA A 456 -0.83 -7.27 -14.38
N GLY A 457 0.14 -8.14 -14.04
CA GLY A 457 -0.08 -9.33 -13.21
C GLY A 457 -0.85 -10.42 -13.94
N GLY A 458 -0.83 -10.38 -15.28
CA GLY A 458 -1.49 -11.32 -16.18
C GLY A 458 -0.64 -12.52 -16.55
N GLU A 459 -1.14 -13.32 -17.51
CA GLU A 459 -0.43 -14.48 -18.05
C GLU A 459 -0.29 -14.37 -19.57
N PHE A 460 0.93 -14.61 -20.08
CA PHE A 460 1.23 -14.60 -21.50
C PHE A 460 1.70 -15.98 -21.94
N THR A 461 1.00 -16.55 -22.94
CA THR A 461 1.37 -17.84 -23.49
C THR A 461 1.49 -17.78 -25.00
N VAL A 462 2.43 -18.59 -25.54
CA VAL A 462 2.69 -18.74 -26.95
C VAL A 462 2.53 -20.21 -27.33
N THR A 463 1.68 -20.48 -28.29
CA THR A 463 1.54 -21.81 -28.90
C THR A 463 1.89 -21.67 -30.38
N THR A 464 2.83 -22.46 -30.87
CA THR A 464 3.33 -22.36 -32.25
C THR A 464 3.53 -23.74 -32.86
N GLY A 465 3.46 -23.81 -34.20
CA GLY A 465 3.61 -25.06 -34.97
C GLY A 465 3.58 -24.80 -36.48
N GLU A 466 3.55 -25.87 -37.27
CA GLU A 466 3.48 -25.77 -38.74
C GLU A 466 2.17 -25.12 -39.25
N ALA A 467 1.17 -24.98 -38.39
CA ALA A 467 -0.14 -24.39 -38.71
C ALA A 467 -0.20 -22.87 -38.38
N GLY A 468 0.84 -22.29 -37.82
CA GLY A 468 0.89 -20.88 -37.41
C GLY A 468 1.21 -20.66 -35.94
N THR A 469 0.93 -19.46 -35.47
CA THR A 469 1.16 -19.04 -34.07
C THR A 469 -0.14 -18.58 -33.41
N LEU A 470 -0.30 -18.92 -32.13
CA LEU A 470 -1.34 -18.42 -31.26
C LEU A 470 -0.71 -17.77 -30.02
N LEU A 471 -0.90 -16.46 -29.90
CA LEU A 471 -0.51 -15.66 -28.74
C LEU A 471 -1.73 -15.44 -27.87
N ARG A 472 -1.62 -15.71 -26.55
CA ARG A 472 -2.67 -15.45 -25.57
C ARG A 472 -2.17 -14.46 -24.51
N LEU A 473 -2.96 -13.44 -24.28
CA LEU A 473 -2.72 -12.38 -23.31
C LEU A 473 -3.91 -12.35 -22.34
N ASP A 474 -3.76 -12.97 -21.20
CA ASP A 474 -4.75 -12.90 -20.11
C ASP A 474 -4.40 -11.73 -19.21
N VAL A 475 -5.28 -10.73 -19.13
CA VAL A 475 -5.02 -9.49 -18.39
C VAL A 475 -6.23 -9.06 -17.56
N PRO A 476 -6.01 -8.33 -16.45
CA PRO A 476 -7.10 -7.78 -15.67
C PRO A 476 -7.97 -6.84 -16.51
N ALA A 477 -9.29 -7.06 -16.46
CA ALA A 477 -10.30 -6.14 -16.98
C ALA A 477 -10.63 -5.11 -15.90
N HIS A 478 -10.95 -3.88 -16.30
CA HIS A 478 -11.55 -2.95 -15.36
C HIS A 478 -13.07 -3.14 -15.36
N PRO A 479 -13.73 -3.28 -14.18
CA PRO A 479 -15.19 -3.34 -14.11
C PRO A 479 -15.86 -2.03 -14.53
#